data_65bc425f77c30899a92c9a19ea3189b5
#
_entry.id   65bc425f77c30899a92c9a19ea3189b5
#
_cell.length_a   1.000
_cell.length_b   1.000
_cell.length_c   1.000
_cell.angle_alpha   90.00
_cell.angle_beta   90.00
_cell.angle_gamma   90.00
#
_symmetry.space_group_name_H-M   'P 1'
#
loop_
_entity.id
_entity.type
_entity.pdbx_description
1 polymer ?
#
loop_
_entity_poly.entity_id
_entity_poly.type
_entity_poly.pdbx_seq_one_letter_code
_entity_poly.pdbx_strand_id
1 'polypeptide(L)'
;MSNYDIIILGSGPGGYVTAIRASQLGLKTAIVEKESLGGVCLNWGCIPTKALLKSAQVFEYLKHSSDYGLNVTEFSKDFNAVVDRSRNVAAGMSKGVTFLMKKNKIDVIKGYGKLKPGKVVDVDGVQYSANHIIISTGARSRELPSIPQDGNKIIGYRQAMTLKKQPKSMIIVGSGAIGVEFAYFYNSMGTKVTIVEYLPNIVPVEDKDISKELEKSFKKSGINVMTSSEVLSVDSSGKGVSAKVKTSKGEENISADIILSAVGIKTNIENIGLEEVGIAIDRDKILGDNSSLSVVNNPNFFCCAIIGDSSVVRILWRHIIRIEANPRVVSRNIHFHNTVILCRGRGTVVVAVS
;
A
#
# COMPACT_ATOMS: atom_id res chain seq x y z
N MET A 1 -17.72 -18.07 -24.15
CA MET A 1 -16.81 -17.02 -23.60
C MET A 1 -17.70 -15.89 -23.10
N SER A 2 -17.56 -15.50 -21.80
CA SER A 2 -18.34 -14.39 -21.27
C SER A 2 -17.74 -13.08 -21.76
N ASN A 3 -18.54 -12.18 -22.31
CA ASN A 3 -18.09 -10.91 -22.87
C ASN A 3 -18.45 -9.76 -21.92
N TYR A 4 -17.48 -8.86 -21.65
CA TYR A 4 -17.60 -7.68 -20.81
C TYR A 4 -17.24 -6.42 -21.60
N ASP A 5 -17.76 -5.28 -21.17
CA ASP A 5 -17.27 -3.99 -21.68
C ASP A 5 -15.90 -3.69 -21.10
N ILE A 6 -15.71 -4.03 -19.80
CA ILE A 6 -14.47 -3.80 -19.11
C ILE A 6 -14.14 -4.93 -18.12
N ILE A 7 -12.89 -5.38 -18.13
CA ILE A 7 -12.33 -6.29 -17.11
C ILE A 7 -11.19 -5.57 -16.41
N ILE A 8 -11.14 -5.67 -15.08
CA ILE A 8 -10.12 -5.04 -14.24
C ILE A 8 -9.33 -6.13 -13.53
N LEU A 9 -8.02 -6.14 -13.71
CA LEU A 9 -7.10 -7.06 -13.01
C LEU A 9 -6.64 -6.43 -11.70
N GLY A 10 -7.07 -6.99 -10.59
CA GLY A 10 -6.77 -6.54 -9.23
C GLY A 10 -7.84 -5.63 -8.65
N SER A 11 -8.20 -5.88 -7.40
CA SER A 11 -9.27 -5.22 -6.66
C SER A 11 -8.78 -4.25 -5.58
N GLY A 12 -7.56 -3.76 -5.67
CA GLY A 12 -7.08 -2.65 -4.83
C GLY A 12 -7.86 -1.36 -5.08
N PRO A 13 -7.51 -0.24 -4.41
CA PRO A 13 -8.22 1.04 -4.57
C PRO A 13 -8.36 1.49 -6.02
N GLY A 14 -7.35 1.30 -6.86
CA GLY A 14 -7.45 1.57 -8.30
C GLY A 14 -8.48 0.70 -9.00
N GLY A 15 -8.56 -0.59 -8.61
CA GLY A 15 -9.44 -1.56 -9.24
C GLY A 15 -10.90 -1.43 -8.82
N TYR A 16 -11.20 -1.52 -7.51
CA TYR A 16 -12.60 -1.54 -7.06
C TYR A 16 -13.31 -0.20 -7.28
N VAL A 17 -12.62 0.93 -7.13
CA VAL A 17 -13.19 2.26 -7.39
C VAL A 17 -13.54 2.41 -8.87
N THR A 18 -12.63 1.99 -9.76
CA THR A 18 -12.85 1.99 -11.20
C THR A 18 -13.99 1.06 -11.60
N ALA A 19 -14.05 -0.15 -11.03
CA ALA A 19 -15.12 -1.10 -11.31
C ALA A 19 -16.50 -0.54 -10.93
N ILE A 20 -16.62 0.08 -9.75
CA ILE A 20 -17.86 0.73 -9.30
C ILE A 20 -18.25 1.83 -10.28
N ARG A 21 -17.30 2.66 -10.69
CA ARG A 21 -17.60 3.78 -11.60
C ARG A 21 -17.98 3.30 -12.98
N ALA A 22 -17.29 2.31 -13.53
CA ALA A 22 -17.62 1.71 -14.81
C ALA A 22 -19.06 1.16 -14.82
N SER A 23 -19.42 0.39 -13.79
CA SER A 23 -20.77 -0.14 -13.63
C SER A 23 -21.84 0.95 -13.49
N GLN A 24 -21.56 2.03 -12.73
CA GLN A 24 -22.47 3.19 -12.62
C GLN A 24 -22.69 3.91 -13.96
N LEU A 25 -21.75 3.79 -14.90
CA LEU A 25 -21.88 4.30 -16.27
C LEU A 25 -22.59 3.33 -17.22
N GLY A 26 -23.10 2.21 -16.73
CA GLY A 26 -23.83 1.22 -17.51
C GLY A 26 -22.97 0.14 -18.14
N LEU A 27 -21.64 0.14 -17.93
CA LEU A 27 -20.74 -0.85 -18.50
C LEU A 27 -20.87 -2.21 -17.79
N LYS A 28 -20.96 -3.29 -18.56
CA LYS A 28 -20.88 -4.66 -18.05
C LYS A 28 -19.45 -4.92 -17.56
N THR A 29 -19.27 -4.96 -16.25
CA THR A 29 -17.97 -4.90 -15.59
C THR A 29 -17.65 -6.19 -14.84
N ALA A 30 -16.41 -6.67 -14.98
CA ALA A 30 -15.84 -7.71 -14.14
C ALA A 30 -14.54 -7.24 -13.48
N ILE A 31 -14.25 -7.79 -12.30
CA ILE A 31 -13.01 -7.59 -11.58
C ILE A 31 -12.40 -8.93 -11.22
N VAL A 32 -11.11 -9.11 -11.53
CA VAL A 32 -10.36 -10.34 -11.22
C VAL A 32 -9.53 -10.11 -9.97
N GLU A 33 -9.68 -10.98 -8.96
CA GLU A 33 -8.94 -10.88 -7.71
C GLU A 33 -8.46 -12.25 -7.23
N LYS A 34 -7.17 -12.36 -6.93
CA LYS A 34 -6.55 -13.62 -6.51
C LYS A 34 -6.58 -13.86 -5.00
N GLU A 35 -6.70 -12.81 -4.19
CA GLU A 35 -6.59 -12.91 -2.73
C GLU A 35 -7.86 -12.38 -2.05
N SER A 36 -7.96 -11.07 -1.86
CA SER A 36 -9.05 -10.44 -1.12
C SER A 36 -9.44 -9.11 -1.72
N LEU A 37 -10.74 -8.86 -1.84
CA LEU A 37 -11.27 -7.58 -2.30
C LEU A 37 -10.77 -6.42 -1.45
N GLY A 38 -10.42 -5.30 -2.12
CA GLY A 38 -9.80 -4.15 -1.50
C GLY A 38 -8.27 -4.13 -1.59
N GLY A 39 -7.65 -5.26 -2.02
CA GLY A 39 -6.21 -5.37 -2.25
C GLY A 39 -5.36 -5.09 -1.01
N VAL A 40 -4.10 -4.74 -1.23
CA VAL A 40 -3.13 -4.50 -0.15
C VAL A 40 -3.57 -3.35 0.75
N CYS A 41 -4.07 -2.24 0.22
CA CYS A 41 -4.43 -1.07 1.02
C CYS A 41 -5.44 -1.40 2.13
N LEU A 42 -6.53 -2.12 1.81
CA LEU A 42 -7.56 -2.45 2.79
C LEU A 42 -7.16 -3.60 3.70
N ASN A 43 -6.43 -4.58 3.19
CA ASN A 43 -6.15 -5.82 3.92
C ASN A 43 -4.78 -5.84 4.60
N TRP A 44 -3.76 -5.24 3.99
CA TRP A 44 -2.36 -5.38 4.38
C TRP A 44 -1.56 -4.06 4.34
N GLY A 45 -2.22 -2.92 4.28
CA GLY A 45 -1.56 -1.63 4.12
C GLY A 45 -2.25 -0.52 4.90
N CYS A 46 -2.81 0.44 4.18
CA CYS A 46 -3.32 1.71 4.70
C CYS A 46 -4.27 1.54 5.89
N ILE A 47 -5.31 0.73 5.72
CA ILE A 47 -6.39 0.63 6.71
C ILE A 47 -5.91 -0.04 8.02
N PRO A 48 -5.35 -1.28 8.00
CA PRO A 48 -4.91 -1.90 9.24
C PRO A 48 -3.76 -1.14 9.90
N THR A 49 -2.84 -0.53 9.12
CA THR A 49 -1.78 0.29 9.69
C THR A 49 -2.35 1.50 10.43
N LYS A 50 -3.27 2.26 9.82
CA LYS A 50 -3.91 3.41 10.49
C LYS A 50 -4.70 2.98 11.73
N ALA A 51 -5.29 1.78 11.72
CA ALA A 51 -5.94 1.24 12.92
C ALA A 51 -4.93 0.93 14.04
N LEU A 52 -3.73 0.40 13.71
CA LEU A 52 -2.62 0.21 14.65
C LEU A 52 -2.11 1.56 15.20
N LEU A 53 -1.86 2.53 14.31
CA LEU A 53 -1.39 3.87 14.68
C LEU A 53 -2.39 4.58 15.58
N LYS A 54 -3.71 4.43 15.34
CA LYS A 54 -4.73 5.03 16.21
C LYS A 54 -4.72 4.41 17.61
N SER A 55 -4.53 3.10 17.73
CA SER A 55 -4.39 2.46 19.03
C SER A 55 -3.12 2.92 19.76
N ALA A 56 -2.00 3.06 19.04
CA ALA A 56 -0.76 3.62 19.56
C ALA A 56 -0.95 5.07 20.05
N GLN A 57 -1.61 5.90 19.27
CA GLN A 57 -1.91 7.28 19.65
C GLN A 57 -2.75 7.38 20.92
N VAL A 58 -3.80 6.55 21.03
CA VAL A 58 -4.62 6.51 22.26
C VAL A 58 -3.78 6.08 23.46
N PHE A 59 -2.88 5.10 23.28
CA PHE A 59 -1.99 4.68 24.36
C PHE A 59 -1.00 5.77 24.77
N GLU A 60 -0.46 6.54 23.82
CA GLU A 60 0.38 7.72 24.10
C GLU A 60 -0.42 8.80 24.86
N TYR A 61 -1.68 9.06 24.50
CA TYR A 61 -2.54 9.99 25.24
C TYR A 61 -2.75 9.54 26.71
N LEU A 62 -2.90 8.24 26.95
CA LEU A 62 -3.01 7.71 28.31
C LEU A 62 -1.72 7.92 29.12
N LYS A 63 -0.55 7.73 28.50
CA LYS A 63 0.75 7.98 29.13
C LYS A 63 0.97 9.44 29.51
N HIS A 64 0.43 10.37 28.72
CA HIS A 64 0.59 11.80 28.85
C HIS A 64 -0.74 12.50 29.19
N SER A 65 -1.62 11.80 29.90
CA SER A 65 -2.98 12.28 30.21
C SER A 65 -2.96 13.59 31.02
N SER A 66 -1.97 13.78 31.88
CA SER A 66 -1.79 15.02 32.66
C SER A 66 -1.61 16.26 31.79
N ASP A 67 -1.00 16.15 30.61
CA ASP A 67 -0.82 17.26 29.66
C ASP A 67 -2.16 17.78 29.13
N TYR A 68 -3.22 16.96 29.25
CA TYR A 68 -4.60 17.28 28.86
C TYR A 68 -5.51 17.56 30.06
N GLY A 69 -4.95 17.68 31.27
CA GLY A 69 -5.71 17.89 32.49
C GLY A 69 -6.50 16.65 32.96
N LEU A 70 -6.15 15.47 32.48
CA LEU A 70 -6.83 14.21 32.81
C LEU A 70 -5.96 13.39 33.77
N ASN A 71 -6.54 12.91 34.86
CA ASN A 71 -5.87 12.05 35.81
C ASN A 71 -6.20 10.59 35.51
N VAL A 72 -5.23 9.84 35.02
CA VAL A 72 -5.34 8.40 34.77
C VAL A 72 -4.29 7.69 35.64
N THR A 73 -4.75 6.97 36.64
CA THR A 73 -3.87 6.34 37.65
C THR A 73 -3.36 4.97 37.21
N GLU A 74 -4.20 4.21 36.53
CA GLU A 74 -3.83 2.86 36.05
C GLU A 74 -4.34 2.62 34.64
N PHE A 75 -3.48 2.08 33.81
CA PHE A 75 -3.85 1.59 32.47
C PHE A 75 -2.87 0.53 32.01
N SER A 76 -3.36 -0.37 31.18
CA SER A 76 -2.55 -1.44 30.58
C SER A 76 -2.83 -1.54 29.09
N LYS A 77 -2.02 -2.32 28.42
CA LYS A 77 -2.23 -2.64 27.01
C LYS A 77 -2.28 -4.16 26.81
N ASP A 78 -3.13 -4.58 25.89
CA ASP A 78 -3.10 -5.91 25.32
C ASP A 78 -2.67 -5.79 23.85
N PHE A 79 -1.44 -6.20 23.56
CA PHE A 79 -0.88 -6.12 22.22
C PHE A 79 -1.67 -6.96 21.21
N ASN A 80 -2.13 -8.14 21.61
CA ASN A 80 -2.91 -9.00 20.71
C ASN A 80 -4.27 -8.37 20.39
N ALA A 81 -4.95 -7.80 21.38
CA ALA A 81 -6.21 -7.09 21.16
C ALA A 81 -6.03 -5.88 20.23
N VAL A 82 -4.90 -5.14 20.30
CA VAL A 82 -4.57 -4.05 19.36
C VAL A 82 -4.41 -4.59 17.95
N VAL A 83 -3.67 -5.69 17.77
CA VAL A 83 -3.50 -6.35 16.47
C VAL A 83 -4.84 -6.83 15.93
N ASP A 84 -5.63 -7.57 16.74
CA ASP A 84 -6.93 -8.11 16.34
C ASP A 84 -7.92 -7.00 15.96
N ARG A 85 -7.93 -5.88 16.70
CA ARG A 85 -8.71 -4.70 16.32
C ARG A 85 -8.36 -4.23 14.92
N SER A 86 -7.07 -4.15 14.58
CA SER A 86 -6.64 -3.71 13.24
C SER A 86 -7.12 -4.66 12.13
N ARG A 87 -7.09 -5.97 12.40
CA ARG A 87 -7.58 -7.01 11.48
C ARG A 87 -9.10 -6.95 11.31
N ASN A 88 -9.84 -6.70 12.39
CA ASN A 88 -11.30 -6.56 12.36
C ASN A 88 -11.73 -5.33 11.55
N VAL A 89 -11.01 -4.20 11.69
CA VAL A 89 -11.24 -3.00 10.86
C VAL A 89 -11.01 -3.31 9.39
N ALA A 90 -9.90 -3.97 9.04
CA ALA A 90 -9.60 -4.37 7.66
C ALA A 90 -10.67 -5.31 7.09
N ALA A 91 -11.09 -6.32 7.86
CA ALA A 91 -12.14 -7.26 7.47
C ALA A 91 -13.49 -6.55 7.23
N GLY A 92 -13.83 -5.58 8.07
CA GLY A 92 -15.04 -4.74 7.90
C GLY A 92 -15.00 -3.97 6.57
N MET A 93 -13.87 -3.37 6.23
CA MET A 93 -13.71 -2.64 4.97
C MET A 93 -13.81 -3.55 3.75
N SER A 94 -13.18 -4.72 3.77
CA SER A 94 -13.30 -5.72 2.68
C SER A 94 -14.71 -6.24 2.50
N LYS A 95 -15.46 -6.44 3.59
CA LYS A 95 -16.90 -6.75 3.52
C LYS A 95 -17.69 -5.61 2.86
N GLY A 96 -17.35 -4.36 3.17
CA GLY A 96 -17.93 -3.18 2.51
C GLY A 96 -17.68 -3.17 1.01
N VAL A 97 -16.46 -3.44 0.55
CA VAL A 97 -16.17 -3.56 -0.89
C VAL A 97 -16.94 -4.72 -1.52
N THR A 98 -17.02 -5.87 -0.86
CA THR A 98 -17.83 -7.02 -1.34
C THR A 98 -19.29 -6.62 -1.54
N PHE A 99 -19.87 -5.90 -0.59
CA PHE A 99 -21.23 -5.37 -0.71
C PHE A 99 -21.37 -4.42 -1.90
N LEU A 100 -20.39 -3.51 -2.10
CA LEU A 100 -20.41 -2.56 -3.22
C LEU A 100 -20.28 -3.26 -4.58
N MET A 101 -19.48 -4.33 -4.70
CA MET A 101 -19.44 -5.15 -5.93
C MET A 101 -20.82 -5.72 -6.23
N LYS A 102 -21.46 -6.34 -5.25
CA LYS A 102 -22.81 -6.91 -5.41
C LYS A 102 -23.86 -5.82 -5.72
N LYS A 103 -23.86 -4.70 -5.00
CA LYS A 103 -24.79 -3.59 -5.21
C LYS A 103 -24.71 -3.02 -6.63
N ASN A 104 -23.50 -2.92 -7.18
CA ASN A 104 -23.26 -2.40 -8.52
C ASN A 104 -23.26 -3.51 -9.60
N LYS A 105 -23.67 -4.74 -9.29
CA LYS A 105 -23.74 -5.87 -10.24
C LYS A 105 -22.42 -6.13 -10.98
N ILE A 106 -21.29 -5.98 -10.27
CA ILE A 106 -19.95 -6.25 -10.79
C ILE A 106 -19.63 -7.71 -10.55
N ASP A 107 -19.26 -8.42 -11.60
CA ASP A 107 -18.84 -9.81 -11.50
C ASP A 107 -17.45 -9.90 -10.89
N VAL A 108 -17.32 -10.62 -9.77
CA VAL A 108 -16.03 -10.87 -9.10
C VAL A 108 -15.53 -12.25 -9.51
N ILE A 109 -14.49 -12.26 -10.33
CA ILE A 109 -13.84 -13.49 -10.81
C ILE A 109 -12.65 -13.75 -9.90
N LYS A 110 -12.73 -14.82 -9.10
CA LYS A 110 -11.65 -15.21 -8.19
C LYS A 110 -10.61 -16.03 -8.93
N GLY A 111 -9.35 -15.65 -8.83
CA GLY A 111 -8.24 -16.36 -9.44
C GLY A 111 -7.13 -15.45 -9.94
N TYR A 112 -6.11 -16.04 -10.54
CA TYR A 112 -4.96 -15.32 -11.09
C TYR A 112 -5.19 -15.01 -12.57
N GLY A 113 -5.42 -13.72 -12.88
CA GLY A 113 -5.69 -13.27 -14.27
C GLY A 113 -4.41 -13.14 -15.09
N LYS A 114 -4.42 -13.72 -16.30
CA LYS A 114 -3.36 -13.57 -17.30
C LYS A 114 -3.94 -12.99 -18.58
N LEU A 115 -3.25 -12.04 -19.16
CA LEU A 115 -3.59 -11.44 -20.44
C LEU A 115 -3.26 -12.41 -21.58
N LYS A 116 -4.14 -12.46 -22.58
CA LYS A 116 -3.95 -13.21 -23.81
C LYS A 116 -4.26 -12.30 -25.02
N PRO A 117 -3.71 -12.60 -26.21
CA PRO A 117 -4.07 -11.91 -27.43
C PRO A 117 -5.58 -11.86 -27.65
N GLY A 118 -6.07 -10.82 -28.35
CA GLY A 118 -7.50 -10.67 -28.63
C GLY A 118 -8.32 -10.08 -27.49
N LYS A 119 -7.70 -9.35 -26.54
CA LYS A 119 -8.38 -8.75 -25.37
C LYS A 119 -9.05 -9.80 -24.47
N VAL A 120 -8.35 -10.86 -24.24
CA VAL A 120 -8.78 -11.99 -23.41
C VAL A 120 -8.03 -11.98 -22.10
N VAL A 121 -8.72 -12.27 -21.01
CA VAL A 121 -8.17 -12.58 -19.70
C VAL A 121 -8.43 -14.05 -19.40
N ASP A 122 -7.39 -14.80 -19.20
CA ASP A 122 -7.44 -16.18 -18.71
C ASP A 122 -7.36 -16.17 -17.19
N VAL A 123 -8.31 -16.80 -16.53
CA VAL A 123 -8.31 -16.98 -15.07
C VAL A 123 -8.43 -18.46 -14.79
N ASP A 124 -7.33 -19.07 -14.39
CA ASP A 124 -7.24 -20.48 -14.04
C ASP A 124 -7.81 -21.42 -15.14
N GLY A 125 -7.56 -21.09 -16.43
CA GLY A 125 -7.99 -21.84 -17.61
C GLY A 125 -9.37 -21.44 -18.16
N VAL A 126 -10.08 -20.52 -17.49
CA VAL A 126 -11.35 -19.98 -18.00
C VAL A 126 -11.09 -18.63 -18.67
N GLN A 127 -11.54 -18.49 -19.92
CA GLN A 127 -11.30 -17.29 -20.72
C GLN A 127 -12.49 -16.33 -20.71
N TYR A 128 -12.19 -15.07 -20.50
CA TYR A 128 -13.11 -13.93 -20.50
C TYR A 128 -12.63 -12.89 -21.50
N SER A 129 -13.51 -12.36 -22.34
CA SER A 129 -13.19 -11.30 -23.28
C SER A 129 -13.76 -9.96 -22.84
N ALA A 130 -13.08 -8.86 -23.18
CA ALA A 130 -13.55 -7.52 -22.88
C ALA A 130 -13.20 -6.53 -23.99
N ASN A 131 -13.98 -5.46 -24.13
CA ASN A 131 -13.64 -4.34 -25.01
C ASN A 131 -12.40 -3.59 -24.49
N HIS A 132 -12.28 -3.44 -23.16
CA HIS A 132 -11.18 -2.77 -22.46
C HIS A 132 -10.69 -3.59 -21.28
N ILE A 133 -9.39 -3.54 -21.00
CA ILE A 133 -8.78 -4.20 -19.83
C ILE A 133 -7.99 -3.18 -19.05
N ILE A 134 -8.20 -3.14 -17.72
CA ILE A 134 -7.44 -2.28 -16.79
C ILE A 134 -6.53 -3.15 -15.92
N ILE A 135 -5.25 -2.82 -15.88
CA ILE A 135 -4.25 -3.52 -15.09
C ILE A 135 -4.06 -2.74 -13.78
N SER A 136 -4.51 -3.32 -12.66
CA SER A 136 -4.47 -2.74 -11.30
C SER A 136 -3.91 -3.75 -10.30
N THR A 137 -2.90 -4.50 -10.70
CA THR A 137 -2.35 -5.65 -9.96
C THR A 137 -1.58 -5.28 -8.70
N GLY A 138 -1.34 -3.97 -8.48
CA GLY A 138 -0.72 -3.44 -7.28
C GLY A 138 0.76 -3.81 -7.13
N ALA A 139 1.21 -3.85 -5.87
CA ALA A 139 2.61 -4.08 -5.53
C ALA A 139 2.75 -4.92 -4.26
N ARG A 140 3.96 -5.41 -4.00
CA ARG A 140 4.35 -6.17 -2.80
C ARG A 140 5.64 -5.63 -2.21
N SER A 141 6.05 -6.11 -1.03
CA SER A 141 7.35 -5.78 -0.43
C SER A 141 8.48 -6.11 -1.39
N ARG A 142 9.43 -5.20 -1.50
CA ARG A 142 10.72 -5.47 -2.16
C ARG A 142 11.59 -6.26 -1.19
N GLU A 143 12.32 -7.22 -1.72
CA GLU A 143 13.35 -7.96 -0.98
C GLU A 143 14.74 -7.56 -1.47
N LEU A 144 15.69 -7.47 -0.55
CA LEU A 144 17.10 -7.28 -0.85
C LEU A 144 17.84 -8.60 -0.61
N PRO A 145 18.79 -8.98 -1.47
CA PRO A 145 19.59 -10.20 -1.28
C PRO A 145 20.37 -10.23 0.04
N SER A 146 20.76 -9.05 0.56
CA SER A 146 21.44 -8.92 1.85
C SER A 146 20.51 -9.07 3.07
N ILE A 147 19.17 -9.04 2.86
CA ILE A 147 18.16 -9.10 3.93
C ILE A 147 17.02 -10.01 3.45
N PRO A 148 17.26 -11.30 3.23
CA PRO A 148 16.23 -12.22 2.77
C PRO A 148 15.18 -12.43 3.86
N GLN A 149 13.89 -12.23 3.52
CA GLN A 149 12.81 -12.39 4.47
C GLN A 149 12.56 -13.89 4.73
N ASP A 150 12.61 -14.31 6.00
CA ASP A 150 12.30 -15.66 6.45
C ASP A 150 10.87 -15.79 7.01
N GLY A 151 10.14 -14.66 7.11
CA GLY A 151 8.80 -14.58 7.62
C GLY A 151 8.67 -14.74 9.14
N ASN A 152 9.78 -14.90 9.86
CA ASN A 152 9.83 -15.15 11.31
C ASN A 152 10.66 -14.10 12.05
N LYS A 153 11.95 -14.00 11.77
CA LYS A 153 12.86 -13.03 12.37
C LYS A 153 13.19 -11.86 11.44
N ILE A 154 13.23 -12.13 10.15
CA ILE A 154 13.37 -11.12 9.09
C ILE A 154 12.04 -11.06 8.37
N ILE A 155 11.26 -10.03 8.65
CA ILE A 155 9.85 -9.95 8.27
C ILE A 155 9.57 -8.78 7.34
N GLY A 156 8.48 -8.89 6.57
CA GLY A 156 7.88 -7.79 5.84
C GLY A 156 6.70 -7.16 6.59
N TYR A 157 6.06 -6.20 5.95
CA TYR A 157 4.94 -5.45 6.54
C TYR A 157 3.74 -6.34 6.91
N ARG A 158 3.48 -7.42 6.16
CA ARG A 158 2.35 -8.33 6.44
C ARG A 158 2.52 -9.02 7.79
N GLN A 159 3.70 -9.58 8.04
CA GLN A 159 4.01 -10.23 9.31
C GLN A 159 4.03 -9.20 10.44
N ALA A 160 4.63 -8.01 10.20
CA ALA A 160 4.66 -6.94 11.20
C ALA A 160 3.26 -6.51 11.67
N MET A 161 2.25 -6.56 10.81
CA MET A 161 0.85 -6.26 11.20
C MET A 161 0.17 -7.36 12.03
N THR A 162 0.75 -8.56 12.09
CA THR A 162 0.07 -9.76 12.62
C THR A 162 0.91 -10.53 13.63
N LEU A 163 1.98 -9.92 14.16
CA LEU A 163 2.79 -10.55 15.19
C LEU A 163 1.93 -10.94 16.39
N LYS A 164 2.05 -12.21 16.81
CA LYS A 164 1.35 -12.73 18.00
C LYS A 164 1.98 -12.28 19.32
N LYS A 165 3.24 -11.86 19.28
CA LYS A 165 3.98 -11.41 20.44
C LYS A 165 4.71 -10.13 20.10
N GLN A 166 4.59 -9.15 20.98
CA GLN A 166 5.34 -7.91 20.85
C GLN A 166 6.85 -8.18 21.04
N PRO A 167 7.72 -7.80 20.07
CA PRO A 167 9.16 -7.91 20.24
C PRO A 167 9.67 -6.88 21.26
N LYS A 168 10.72 -7.21 21.99
CA LYS A 168 11.38 -6.26 22.91
C LYS A 168 12.20 -5.23 22.14
N SER A 169 12.77 -5.64 21.00
CA SER A 169 13.57 -4.79 20.13
C SER A 169 13.33 -5.11 18.65
N MET A 170 13.40 -4.08 17.81
CA MET A 170 13.20 -4.19 16.37
C MET A 170 14.16 -3.26 15.62
N ILE A 171 14.83 -3.82 14.61
CA ILE A 171 15.52 -3.03 13.59
C ILE A 171 14.57 -2.87 12.42
N ILE A 172 14.39 -1.65 11.93
CA ILE A 172 13.60 -1.34 10.72
C ILE A 172 14.56 -0.84 9.66
N VAL A 173 14.66 -1.58 8.57
CA VAL A 173 15.52 -1.22 7.43
C VAL A 173 14.68 -0.49 6.39
N GLY A 174 15.03 0.77 6.16
CA GLY A 174 14.26 1.69 5.33
C GLY A 174 13.31 2.59 6.13
N SER A 175 13.32 3.86 5.81
CA SER A 175 12.55 4.92 6.50
C SER A 175 11.51 5.58 5.59
N GLY A 176 11.05 4.90 4.56
CA GLY A 176 9.86 5.32 3.81
C GLY A 176 8.59 5.23 4.67
N ALA A 177 7.41 5.55 4.12
CA ALA A 177 6.15 5.58 4.85
C ALA A 177 5.90 4.31 5.68
N ILE A 178 6.19 3.12 5.13
CA ILE A 178 6.03 1.84 5.85
C ILE A 178 6.95 1.79 7.09
N GLY A 179 8.24 2.11 6.91
CA GLY A 179 9.22 2.03 7.99
C GLY A 179 8.90 2.97 9.15
N VAL A 180 8.59 4.23 8.86
CA VAL A 180 8.32 5.24 9.90
C VAL A 180 7.00 4.98 10.63
N GLU A 181 5.96 4.49 9.95
CA GLU A 181 4.69 4.14 10.57
C GLU A 181 4.83 2.96 11.54
N PHE A 182 5.54 1.90 11.15
CA PHE A 182 5.83 0.79 12.06
C PHE A 182 6.79 1.19 13.19
N ALA A 183 7.77 2.07 12.91
CA ALA A 183 8.66 2.58 13.95
C ALA A 183 7.85 3.29 15.05
N TYR A 184 6.94 4.19 14.68
CA TYR A 184 6.06 4.86 15.63
C TYR A 184 5.18 3.86 16.38
N PHE A 185 4.51 2.94 15.67
CA PHE A 185 3.63 1.95 16.29
C PHE A 185 4.35 1.11 17.34
N TYR A 186 5.45 0.46 16.95
CA TYR A 186 6.16 -0.44 17.84
C TYR A 186 6.81 0.29 19.01
N ASN A 187 7.39 1.47 18.77
CA ASN A 187 7.98 2.30 19.81
C ASN A 187 6.92 2.73 20.83
N SER A 188 5.78 3.23 20.40
CA SER A 188 4.66 3.61 21.27
C SER A 188 4.17 2.41 22.09
N MET A 189 4.19 1.21 21.52
CA MET A 189 3.90 -0.02 22.25
C MET A 189 5.04 -0.47 23.19
N GLY A 190 6.18 0.23 23.24
CA GLY A 190 7.29 -0.05 24.14
C GLY A 190 8.34 -1.02 23.60
N THR A 191 8.38 -1.26 22.31
CA THR A 191 9.48 -1.94 21.62
C THR A 191 10.63 -0.96 21.41
N LYS A 192 11.88 -1.34 21.73
CA LYS A 192 13.07 -0.54 21.40
C LYS A 192 13.31 -0.59 19.88
N VAL A 193 13.15 0.54 19.21
CA VAL A 193 13.22 0.62 17.74
C VAL A 193 14.51 1.31 17.28
N THR A 194 15.18 0.71 16.30
CA THR A 194 16.28 1.33 15.54
C THR A 194 15.90 1.35 14.07
N ILE A 195 15.88 2.51 13.44
CA ILE A 195 15.72 2.70 11.99
C ILE A 195 17.11 2.76 11.37
N VAL A 196 17.34 1.99 10.31
CA VAL A 196 18.54 2.08 9.45
C VAL A 196 18.11 2.54 8.07
N GLU A 197 18.59 3.71 7.66
CA GLU A 197 18.26 4.34 6.39
C GLU A 197 19.52 4.60 5.57
N TYR A 198 19.53 4.11 4.33
CA TYR A 198 20.64 4.29 3.39
C TYR A 198 20.85 5.75 3.00
N LEU A 199 19.76 6.50 2.83
CA LEU A 199 19.78 7.90 2.43
C LEU A 199 20.07 8.82 3.62
N PRO A 200 20.48 10.08 3.37
CA PRO A 200 20.86 11.01 4.45
C PRO A 200 19.69 11.54 5.29
N ASN A 201 18.44 11.32 4.86
CA ASN A 201 17.24 11.77 5.58
C ASN A 201 16.24 10.63 5.65
N ILE A 202 15.47 10.57 6.73
CA ILE A 202 14.25 9.73 6.76
C ILE A 202 13.17 10.32 5.85
N VAL A 203 12.18 9.51 5.46
CA VAL A 203 11.13 9.86 4.47
C VAL A 203 11.70 10.67 3.29
N PRO A 204 12.65 10.10 2.54
CA PRO A 204 13.51 10.85 1.61
C PRO A 204 12.79 11.45 0.42
N VAL A 205 11.53 11.08 0.19
CA VAL A 205 10.67 11.63 -0.90
C VAL A 205 9.88 12.87 -0.46
N GLU A 206 9.88 13.17 0.84
CA GLU A 206 9.17 14.30 1.40
C GLU A 206 10.06 15.55 1.45
N ASP A 207 9.45 16.69 1.79
CA ASP A 207 10.19 17.93 2.01
C ASP A 207 11.24 17.77 3.12
N LYS A 208 12.42 18.38 2.92
CA LYS A 208 13.56 18.22 3.83
C LYS A 208 13.30 18.74 5.24
N ASP A 209 12.52 19.79 5.39
CA ASP A 209 12.21 20.35 6.71
C ASP A 209 11.21 19.46 7.44
N ILE A 210 10.26 18.87 6.73
CA ILE A 210 9.36 17.83 7.26
C ILE A 210 10.17 16.60 7.71
N SER A 211 11.12 16.15 6.91
CA SER A 211 11.99 15.02 7.24
C SER A 211 12.78 15.28 8.52
N LYS A 212 13.36 16.48 8.68
CA LYS A 212 14.11 16.88 9.89
C LYS A 212 13.22 16.92 11.13
N GLU A 213 12.03 17.51 11.04
CA GLU A 213 11.10 17.58 12.18
C GLU A 213 10.60 16.20 12.60
N LEU A 214 10.34 15.31 11.65
CA LEU A 214 9.97 13.93 11.95
C LEU A 214 11.13 13.19 12.64
N GLU A 215 12.36 13.33 12.15
CA GLU A 215 13.54 12.71 12.75
C GLU A 215 13.77 13.21 14.19
N LYS A 216 13.64 14.52 14.41
CA LYS A 216 13.72 15.13 15.73
C LYS A 216 12.65 14.59 16.69
N SER A 217 11.41 14.47 16.20
CA SER A 217 10.30 13.88 16.96
C SER A 217 10.59 12.43 17.34
N PHE A 218 11.10 11.64 16.40
CA PHE A 218 11.44 10.23 16.63
C PHE A 218 12.55 10.07 17.67
N LYS A 219 13.61 10.86 17.56
CA LYS A 219 14.70 10.87 18.55
C LYS A 219 14.21 11.26 19.95
N LYS A 220 13.32 12.28 20.04
CA LYS A 220 12.67 12.67 21.30
C LYS A 220 11.83 11.55 21.90
N SER A 221 11.18 10.74 21.06
CA SER A 221 10.39 9.58 21.48
C SER A 221 11.23 8.33 21.78
N GLY A 222 12.57 8.41 21.69
CA GLY A 222 13.48 7.30 21.99
C GLY A 222 13.71 6.31 20.84
N ILE A 223 13.29 6.64 19.62
CA ILE A 223 13.64 5.86 18.43
C ILE A 223 15.06 6.20 18.02
N ASN A 224 15.93 5.18 17.90
CA ASN A 224 17.26 5.36 17.33
C ASN A 224 17.17 5.47 15.80
N VAL A 225 17.75 6.53 15.22
CA VAL A 225 17.73 6.79 13.79
C VAL A 225 19.15 6.86 13.25
N MET A 226 19.50 5.92 12.37
CA MET A 226 20.78 5.79 11.69
C MET A 226 20.58 6.09 10.20
N THR A 227 20.76 7.33 9.79
CA THR A 227 20.76 7.75 8.38
C THR A 227 22.14 7.56 7.75
N SER A 228 22.27 7.63 6.42
CA SER A 228 23.50 7.34 5.67
C SER A 228 24.14 6.03 6.12
N SER A 229 23.32 5.01 6.36
CA SER A 229 23.72 3.73 6.94
C SER A 229 23.17 2.56 6.12
N GLU A 230 24.03 1.61 5.77
CA GLU A 230 23.70 0.49 4.90
C GLU A 230 23.78 -0.85 5.65
N VAL A 231 22.73 -1.66 5.57
CA VAL A 231 22.76 -3.04 6.07
C VAL A 231 23.48 -3.91 5.06
N LEU A 232 24.67 -4.37 5.41
CA LEU A 232 25.53 -5.22 4.54
C LEU A 232 25.09 -6.68 4.58
N SER A 233 24.75 -7.19 5.76
CA SER A 233 24.31 -8.57 5.96
C SER A 233 23.52 -8.71 7.25
N VAL A 234 22.75 -9.79 7.34
CA VAL A 234 21.97 -10.15 8.52
C VAL A 234 22.25 -11.60 8.89
N ASP A 235 22.48 -11.86 10.18
CA ASP A 235 22.54 -13.18 10.77
C ASP A 235 21.32 -13.42 11.68
N SER A 236 20.52 -14.43 11.37
CA SER A 236 19.34 -14.86 12.11
C SER A 236 19.51 -16.23 12.79
N SER A 237 20.72 -16.77 12.85
CA SER A 237 21.00 -18.11 13.40
C SER A 237 20.84 -18.18 14.93
N GLY A 238 21.03 -17.05 15.65
CA GLY A 238 20.91 -16.95 17.12
C GLY A 238 19.46 -16.86 17.62
N LYS A 239 19.30 -16.49 18.90
CA LYS A 239 17.95 -16.27 19.51
C LYS A 239 17.22 -15.06 18.91
N GLY A 240 17.94 -14.04 18.45
CA GLY A 240 17.46 -12.87 17.74
C GLY A 240 18.09 -12.75 16.37
N VAL A 241 18.28 -11.51 15.94
CA VAL A 241 18.96 -11.15 14.70
C VAL A 241 20.09 -10.18 14.97
N SER A 242 21.15 -10.28 14.17
CA SER A 242 22.28 -9.33 14.17
C SER A 242 22.45 -8.78 12.76
N ALA A 243 22.49 -7.46 12.62
CA ALA A 243 22.73 -6.80 11.34
C ALA A 243 24.09 -6.12 11.37
N LYS A 244 24.90 -6.39 10.34
CA LYS A 244 26.15 -5.66 10.09
C LYS A 244 25.82 -4.41 9.30
N VAL A 245 26.08 -3.26 9.88
CA VAL A 245 25.71 -1.94 9.35
C VAL A 245 26.98 -1.13 9.07
N LYS A 246 27.07 -0.61 7.85
CA LYS A 246 28.08 0.35 7.44
C LYS A 246 27.56 1.77 7.69
N THR A 247 28.28 2.53 8.47
CA THR A 247 27.98 3.94 8.79
C THR A 247 29.11 4.86 8.32
N SER A 248 28.95 6.15 8.45
CA SER A 248 30.03 7.14 8.17
C SER A 248 31.24 6.98 9.10
N LYS A 249 31.10 6.28 10.23
CA LYS A 249 32.16 6.05 11.24
C LYS A 249 32.83 4.68 11.10
N GLY A 250 32.37 3.84 10.18
CA GLY A 250 32.84 2.48 10.00
C GLY A 250 31.71 1.46 10.07
N GLU A 251 32.07 0.19 10.21
CA GLU A 251 31.14 -0.91 10.34
C GLU A 251 30.85 -1.22 11.81
N GLU A 252 29.60 -1.48 12.12
CA GLU A 252 29.16 -1.90 13.44
C GLU A 252 28.09 -2.99 13.37
N ASN A 253 27.97 -3.79 14.40
CA ASN A 253 26.91 -4.80 14.53
C ASN A 253 25.84 -4.30 15.50
N ILE A 254 24.60 -4.34 15.06
CA ILE A 254 23.43 -4.04 15.89
C ILE A 254 22.54 -5.27 15.98
N SER A 255 21.91 -5.48 17.13
CA SER A 255 21.10 -6.67 17.38
C SER A 255 19.70 -6.32 17.85
N ALA A 256 18.73 -7.17 17.47
CA ALA A 256 17.35 -7.06 17.91
C ALA A 256 16.66 -8.45 17.94
N ASP A 257 15.42 -8.49 18.42
CA ASP A 257 14.61 -9.71 18.32
C ASP A 257 14.18 -9.97 16.88
N ILE A 258 13.84 -8.90 16.13
CA ILE A 258 13.26 -8.95 14.78
C ILE A 258 13.85 -7.83 13.92
N ILE A 259 14.00 -8.11 12.62
CA ILE A 259 14.21 -7.10 11.57
C ILE A 259 12.93 -6.98 10.73
N LEU A 260 12.46 -5.75 10.56
CA LEU A 260 11.45 -5.39 9.56
C LEU A 260 12.14 -4.81 8.31
N SER A 261 12.00 -5.51 7.18
CA SER A 261 12.45 -5.00 5.88
C SER A 261 11.37 -4.10 5.27
N ALA A 262 11.67 -2.80 5.18
CA ALA A 262 10.80 -1.75 4.64
C ALA A 262 11.48 -0.97 3.50
N VAL A 263 12.28 -1.66 2.68
CA VAL A 263 13.16 -1.13 1.63
C VAL A 263 12.44 -0.80 0.31
N GLY A 264 11.15 -0.61 0.36
CA GLY A 264 10.32 -0.24 -0.79
C GLY A 264 9.42 -1.36 -1.27
N ILE A 265 8.84 -1.15 -2.44
CA ILE A 265 7.85 -2.04 -3.05
C ILE A 265 8.29 -2.43 -4.46
N LYS A 266 7.77 -3.58 -4.93
CA LYS A 266 7.92 -4.09 -6.30
C LYS A 266 6.54 -4.33 -6.89
N THR A 267 6.32 -3.93 -8.14
CA THR A 267 5.02 -4.10 -8.83
C THR A 267 4.73 -5.58 -9.09
N ASN A 268 3.44 -5.93 -9.16
CA ASN A 268 2.97 -7.28 -9.44
C ASN A 268 2.63 -7.42 -10.93
N ILE A 269 3.63 -7.37 -11.78
CA ILE A 269 3.47 -7.43 -13.24
C ILE A 269 4.11 -8.64 -13.88
N GLU A 270 4.78 -9.49 -13.11
CA GLU A 270 5.39 -10.71 -13.63
C GLU A 270 4.32 -11.76 -13.95
N ASN A 271 4.53 -12.49 -15.04
CA ASN A 271 3.73 -13.66 -15.45
C ASN A 271 2.23 -13.38 -15.67
N ILE A 272 1.86 -12.12 -15.89
CA ILE A 272 0.48 -11.74 -16.23
C ILE A 272 0.25 -11.61 -17.75
N GLY A 273 1.22 -12.01 -18.59
CA GLY A 273 1.08 -12.06 -20.05
C GLY A 273 1.29 -10.74 -20.77
N LEU A 274 2.06 -9.79 -20.18
CA LEU A 274 2.29 -8.47 -20.76
C LEU A 274 3.01 -8.55 -22.10
N GLU A 275 4.06 -9.36 -22.19
CA GLU A 275 4.84 -9.56 -23.40
C GLU A 275 4.01 -10.22 -24.50
N GLU A 276 3.14 -11.18 -24.15
CA GLU A 276 2.27 -11.89 -25.09
C GLU A 276 1.29 -10.94 -25.81
N VAL A 277 0.93 -9.82 -25.17
CA VAL A 277 0.03 -8.80 -25.72
C VAL A 277 0.76 -7.53 -26.16
N GLY A 278 2.09 -7.56 -26.24
CA GLY A 278 2.91 -6.46 -26.77
C GLY A 278 3.02 -5.24 -25.86
N ILE A 279 2.83 -5.40 -24.53
CA ILE A 279 2.94 -4.31 -23.57
C ILE A 279 4.42 -4.12 -23.17
N ALA A 280 4.94 -2.92 -23.38
CA ALA A 280 6.31 -2.59 -23.05
C ALA A 280 6.49 -2.39 -21.54
N ILE A 281 7.61 -2.92 -21.01
CA ILE A 281 7.98 -2.83 -19.60
C ILE A 281 9.37 -2.20 -19.51
N ASP A 282 9.57 -1.27 -18.58
CA ASP A 282 10.88 -0.80 -18.15
C ASP A 282 11.11 -1.20 -16.70
N ARG A 283 12.06 -2.11 -16.47
CA ARG A 283 12.37 -2.71 -15.16
C ARG A 283 11.12 -3.36 -14.52
N ASP A 284 10.53 -2.69 -13.55
CA ASP A 284 9.33 -3.15 -12.82
C ASP A 284 8.10 -2.25 -13.09
N LYS A 285 8.07 -1.53 -14.23
CA LYS A 285 6.99 -0.60 -14.58
C LYS A 285 6.46 -0.86 -15.98
N ILE A 286 5.15 -0.84 -16.12
CA ILE A 286 4.51 -0.78 -17.43
C ILE A 286 4.70 0.62 -18.00
N LEU A 287 5.17 0.71 -19.25
CA LEU A 287 5.28 1.96 -19.96
C LEU A 287 3.90 2.39 -20.46
N GLY A 288 3.45 3.54 -20.01
CA GLY A 288 2.17 4.13 -20.36
C GLY A 288 2.31 5.54 -20.89
N ASP A 289 1.36 5.97 -21.69
CA ASP A 289 1.22 7.36 -22.08
C ASP A 289 0.67 8.17 -20.90
N ASN A 290 1.43 9.14 -20.45
CA ASN A 290 1.07 10.02 -19.33
C ASN A 290 -0.18 10.86 -19.57
N SER A 291 -0.59 11.05 -20.82
CA SER A 291 -1.78 11.84 -21.18
C SER A 291 -3.08 11.02 -21.16
N SER A 292 -2.99 9.74 -21.47
CA SER A 292 -4.15 8.85 -21.65
C SER A 292 -4.20 7.65 -20.68
N LEU A 293 -3.12 7.38 -19.93
CA LEU A 293 -2.93 6.13 -19.16
C LEU A 293 -3.02 4.86 -20.02
N SER A 294 -3.13 5.02 -21.33
CA SER A 294 -3.09 3.90 -22.26
C SER A 294 -1.68 3.32 -22.26
N VAL A 295 -1.59 2.01 -22.41
CA VAL A 295 -0.28 1.37 -22.51
C VAL A 295 0.32 1.71 -23.89
N VAL A 296 1.60 2.08 -23.91
CA VAL A 296 2.33 2.32 -25.14
C VAL A 296 2.24 1.07 -26.03
N ASN A 297 1.93 1.27 -27.29
CA ASN A 297 1.72 0.24 -28.32
C ASN A 297 0.41 -0.59 -28.21
N ASN A 298 -0.43 -0.38 -27.19
CA ASN A 298 -1.72 -1.05 -27.16
C ASN A 298 -2.82 -0.21 -26.45
N PRO A 299 -3.56 0.65 -27.19
CA PRO A 299 -4.51 1.61 -26.61
C PRO A 299 -5.76 0.97 -25.97
N ASN A 300 -5.91 -0.34 -26.06
CA ASN A 300 -7.03 -1.05 -25.45
C ASN A 300 -6.74 -1.52 -24.01
N PHE A 301 -5.52 -1.31 -23.55
CA PHE A 301 -5.11 -1.61 -22.18
C PHE A 301 -4.79 -0.31 -21.44
N PHE A 302 -5.23 -0.26 -20.19
CA PHE A 302 -4.98 0.86 -19.30
C PHE A 302 -4.21 0.36 -18.08
N CYS A 303 -3.16 1.06 -17.70
CA CYS A 303 -2.39 0.75 -16.51
C CYS A 303 -2.78 1.69 -15.37
N CYS A 304 -3.21 1.15 -14.26
CA CYS A 304 -3.40 1.88 -13.02
C CYS A 304 -2.33 1.45 -12.02
N ALA A 305 -1.13 1.97 -12.18
CA ALA A 305 -0.08 1.84 -11.19
C ALA A 305 -0.26 2.93 -10.14
N ILE A 306 -1.12 2.71 -9.14
CA ILE A 306 -1.16 3.60 -7.97
C ILE A 306 0.06 3.27 -7.10
N ILE A 307 1.17 3.89 -7.40
CA ILE A 307 2.30 4.03 -6.50
C ILE A 307 2.39 5.54 -6.23
N GLY A 308 1.64 6.01 -5.23
CA GLY A 308 1.88 7.32 -4.62
C GLY A 308 1.48 8.57 -5.41
N ASP A 309 0.77 8.47 -6.54
CA ASP A 309 0.35 9.65 -7.30
C ASP A 309 -1.17 9.74 -7.47
N SER A 310 -1.78 10.73 -6.80
CA SER A 310 -3.21 11.02 -6.87
C SER A 310 -3.68 11.54 -8.24
N SER A 311 -2.77 11.96 -9.12
CA SER A 311 -3.08 12.40 -10.48
C SER A 311 -3.65 11.27 -11.33
N VAL A 312 -3.23 10.03 -11.08
CA VAL A 312 -3.65 8.83 -11.82
C VAL A 312 -5.15 8.54 -11.66
N VAL A 313 -5.71 8.74 -10.46
CA VAL A 313 -7.16 8.55 -10.22
C VAL A 313 -7.98 9.58 -11.00
N ARG A 314 -7.49 10.84 -11.11
CA ARG A 314 -8.14 11.89 -11.89
C ARG A 314 -8.13 11.62 -13.39
N ILE A 315 -7.05 11.05 -13.92
CA ILE A 315 -6.93 10.77 -15.35
C ILE A 315 -7.80 9.57 -15.74
N LEU A 316 -7.85 8.51 -14.95
CA LEU A 316 -8.80 7.40 -15.10
C LEU A 316 -10.25 7.89 -15.12
N TRP A 317 -10.63 8.79 -14.22
CA TRP A 317 -11.95 9.41 -14.22
C TRP A 317 -12.27 10.14 -15.50
N ARG A 318 -11.34 10.93 -16.04
CA ARG A 318 -11.52 11.67 -17.29
C ARG A 318 -11.63 10.75 -18.50
N HIS A 319 -10.90 9.61 -18.53
CA HIS A 319 -10.92 8.68 -19.67
C HIS A 319 -12.13 7.76 -19.67
N ILE A 320 -12.54 7.24 -18.52
CA ILE A 320 -13.80 6.47 -18.41
C ILE A 320 -14.99 7.33 -18.85
N ILE A 321 -15.00 8.61 -18.47
CA ILE A 321 -16.02 9.57 -18.94
C ILE A 321 -15.90 9.82 -20.45
N ARG A 322 -14.70 9.78 -21.04
CA ARG A 322 -14.48 10.07 -22.48
C ARG A 322 -14.84 8.89 -23.39
N ILE A 323 -14.81 7.66 -22.89
CA ILE A 323 -15.21 6.46 -23.67
C ILE A 323 -16.71 6.48 -24.00
N GLU A 324 -17.55 7.14 -23.20
CA GLU A 324 -19.00 7.20 -23.41
C GLU A 324 -19.59 8.59 -23.66
N ALA A 325 -18.82 9.64 -23.59
CA ALA A 325 -19.34 11.00 -23.81
C ALA A 325 -19.64 11.24 -25.28
N ASN A 326 -20.80 10.80 -25.74
CA ASN A 326 -21.48 11.47 -26.84
C ASN A 326 -21.66 12.95 -26.41
N PRO A 327 -21.16 13.95 -27.21
CA PRO A 327 -21.12 15.36 -26.81
C PRO A 327 -22.48 16.00 -26.48
N ARG A 328 -23.59 15.29 -26.64
CA ARG A 328 -24.95 15.80 -26.43
C ARG A 328 -25.53 15.58 -25.02
N VAL A 329 -24.81 14.94 -24.09
CA VAL A 329 -25.32 14.62 -22.73
C VAL A 329 -24.66 15.37 -21.60
N VAL A 330 -23.62 16.16 -21.84
CA VAL A 330 -22.89 16.92 -20.78
C VAL A 330 -23.47 18.34 -20.64
N SER A 331 -24.74 18.46 -20.34
CA SER A 331 -25.30 19.71 -19.81
C SER A 331 -26.40 19.44 -18.79
N ARG A 332 -26.04 19.02 -17.60
CA ARG A 332 -26.85 19.26 -16.38
C ARG A 332 -25.93 19.23 -15.16
N ASN A 333 -25.98 20.33 -14.42
CA ASN A 333 -25.26 20.62 -13.19
C ASN A 333 -25.34 19.47 -12.18
N ILE A 334 -24.22 18.85 -11.87
CA ILE A 334 -24.07 17.97 -10.71
C ILE A 334 -23.39 18.81 -9.62
N HIS A 335 -24.18 19.24 -8.65
CA HIS A 335 -23.68 19.83 -7.42
C HIS A 335 -23.08 18.72 -6.56
N PHE A 336 -21.77 18.79 -6.34
CA PHE A 336 -21.09 17.98 -5.33
C PHE A 336 -21.14 18.69 -3.98
N HIS A 337 -21.81 18.08 -3.02
CA HIS A 337 -21.68 18.47 -1.62
C HIS A 337 -20.35 17.91 -1.07
N ASN A 338 -19.52 18.85 -0.65
CA ASN A 338 -18.37 18.73 0.26
C ASN A 338 -17.48 17.48 0.20
N THR A 339 -16.60 17.46 -0.80
CA THR A 339 -15.32 16.75 -0.67
C THR A 339 -14.26 17.64 -1.31
N VAL A 340 -13.55 18.41 -0.49
CA VAL A 340 -12.42 19.22 -0.94
C VAL A 340 -11.20 18.32 -0.98
N ILE A 341 -10.80 17.92 -2.19
CA ILE A 341 -9.49 17.29 -2.42
C ILE A 341 -8.55 18.42 -2.81
N LEU A 342 -7.74 18.89 -1.88
CA LEU A 342 -6.65 19.81 -2.15
C LEU A 342 -5.42 19.01 -2.58
N CYS A 343 -5.17 18.97 -3.90
CA CYS A 343 -3.87 18.54 -4.44
C CYS A 343 -3.03 19.79 -4.73
N ARG A 344 -2.00 20.04 -3.95
CA ARG A 344 -0.85 20.87 -4.34
C ARG A 344 0.38 19.97 -4.52
N GLY A 345 1.11 20.23 -5.57
CA GLY A 345 2.16 19.51 -6.22
C GLY A 345 3.17 18.74 -5.34
N ARG A 346 3.67 17.66 -5.92
CA ARG A 346 4.71 16.75 -5.47
C ARG A 346 4.42 16.05 -4.12
N GLY A 347 3.63 15.00 -4.21
CA GLY A 347 3.78 13.84 -3.35
C GLY A 347 3.27 13.94 -1.92
N THR A 348 1.98 14.20 -1.65
CA THR A 348 1.33 13.71 -0.43
C THR A 348 -0.18 13.76 -0.60
N VAL A 349 -0.85 12.62 -0.42
CA VAL A 349 -2.31 12.55 -0.33
C VAL A 349 -2.70 12.55 1.13
N VAL A 350 -3.23 13.65 1.62
CA VAL A 350 -3.99 13.67 2.87
C VAL A 350 -5.44 13.38 2.49
N VAL A 351 -5.92 12.18 2.79
CA VAL A 351 -7.34 11.86 2.74
C VAL A 351 -7.92 12.27 4.09
N ALA A 352 -8.53 13.44 4.14
CA ALA A 352 -9.42 13.80 5.25
C ALA A 352 -10.80 13.21 4.93
N VAL A 353 -11.23 12.23 5.72
CA VAL A 353 -12.61 11.76 5.76
C VAL A 353 -13.25 12.46 6.96
N SER A 354 -14.16 13.40 6.70
CA SER A 354 -15.07 13.91 7.71
C SER A 354 -16.23 12.95 7.92
#